data_b51312fc99ac3cf128f0be547f960eff
#
_entry.id   b51312fc99ac3cf128f0be547f960eff
#
_cell.length_a   1.000
_cell.length_b   1.000
_cell.length_c   1.000
_cell.angle_alpha   90.00
_cell.angle_beta   90.00
_cell.angle_gamma   90.00
#
_symmetry.space_group_name_H-M   'P 1'
#
loop_
_entity.id
_entity.type
_entity.pdbx_description
1 polymer ?
#
loop_
_entity_poly.entity_id
_entity_poly.type
_entity_poly.pdbx_seq_one_letter_code
_entity_poly.pdbx_strand_id
1 'polypeptide(L)'
;MPIINDAAQRGVGLAAEHVLGEARKQVPHEEGTLERSGRAANELNGNVARAAVGFDTEYAIDQHESMHYRHNKGRKAKYLEDPLNSSKGTIREIVAAAIRKQL
;
A
#
# COMPACT_ATOMS: atom_id res chain seq x y z
N MET A 1 19.39 1.75 -8.29
CA MET A 1 19.44 3.11 -8.81
C MET A 1 18.60 4.01 -7.93
N PRO A 2 19.19 5.07 -7.37
CA PRO A 2 18.47 5.93 -6.41
C PRO A 2 17.19 6.54 -6.98
N ILE A 3 17.20 7.01 -8.22
CA ILE A 3 16.02 7.64 -8.83
C ILE A 3 14.87 6.66 -8.92
N ILE A 4 15.14 5.42 -9.34
CA ILE A 4 14.12 4.39 -9.43
C ILE A 4 13.63 3.98 -8.05
N ASN A 5 14.53 3.90 -7.06
CA ASN A 5 14.13 3.54 -5.69
C ASN A 5 13.24 4.61 -5.07
N ASP A 6 13.57 5.88 -5.26
CA ASP A 6 12.74 6.98 -4.77
C ASP A 6 11.38 6.99 -5.46
N ALA A 7 11.36 6.75 -6.77
CA ALA A 7 10.12 6.68 -7.52
C ALA A 7 9.26 5.49 -7.07
N ALA A 8 9.89 4.36 -6.79
CA ALA A 8 9.18 3.18 -6.28
C ALA A 8 8.58 3.47 -4.90
N GLN A 9 9.31 4.17 -4.03
CA GLN A 9 8.78 4.56 -2.72
C GLN A 9 7.55 5.45 -2.86
N ARG A 10 7.61 6.46 -3.73
CA ARG A 10 6.46 7.32 -3.99
C ARG A 10 5.29 6.51 -4.53
N GLY A 11 5.59 5.58 -5.44
CA GLY A 11 4.57 4.75 -6.05
C GLY A 11 3.85 3.88 -5.03
N VAL A 12 4.59 3.18 -4.15
CA VAL A 12 3.95 2.35 -3.14
C VAL A 12 3.18 3.19 -2.13
N GLY A 13 3.67 4.41 -1.83
CA GLY A 13 2.94 5.34 -0.97
C GLY A 13 1.60 5.75 -1.55
N LEU A 14 1.58 6.10 -2.84
CA LEU A 14 0.33 6.44 -3.54
C LEU A 14 -0.60 5.24 -3.61
N ALA A 15 -0.05 4.06 -3.87
CA ALA A 15 -0.83 2.83 -3.93
C ALA A 15 -1.45 2.52 -2.55
N ALA A 16 -0.68 2.73 -1.48
CA ALA A 16 -1.18 2.52 -0.12
C ALA A 16 -2.36 3.45 0.19
N GLU A 17 -2.29 4.72 -0.24
CA GLU A 17 -3.39 5.65 -0.06
C GLU A 17 -4.65 5.19 -0.82
N HIS A 18 -4.47 4.65 -2.02
CA HIS A 18 -5.58 4.10 -2.77
C HIS A 18 -6.23 2.93 -2.02
N VAL A 19 -5.42 1.98 -1.55
CA VAL A 19 -5.91 0.83 -0.80
C VAL A 19 -6.61 1.27 0.49
N LEU A 20 -6.03 2.24 1.19
CA LEU A 20 -6.65 2.78 2.40
C LEU A 20 -8.02 3.36 2.12
N GLY A 21 -8.17 4.11 1.02
CA GLY A 21 -9.46 4.66 0.61
C GLY A 21 -10.49 3.56 0.35
N GLU A 22 -10.08 2.49 -0.34
CA GLU A 22 -10.98 1.36 -0.60
C GLU A 22 -11.32 0.62 0.69
N ALA A 23 -10.35 0.43 1.57
CA ALA A 23 -10.56 -0.25 2.85
C ALA A 23 -11.54 0.52 3.74
N ARG A 24 -11.44 1.84 3.76
CA ARG A 24 -12.36 2.68 4.56
C ARG A 24 -13.81 2.47 4.18
N LYS A 25 -14.09 2.17 2.92
CA LYS A 25 -15.46 1.92 2.45
C LYS A 25 -16.02 0.64 3.03
N GLN A 26 -15.17 -0.28 3.45
CA GLN A 26 -15.57 -1.61 3.93
C GLN A 26 -15.58 -1.75 5.44
N VAL A 27 -15.07 -0.75 6.16
CA VAL A 27 -15.12 -0.75 7.62
C VAL A 27 -16.57 -0.57 8.06
N PRO A 28 -17.07 -1.38 9.02
CA PRO A 28 -18.47 -1.26 9.47
C PRO A 28 -18.79 0.15 9.97
N HIS A 29 -19.97 0.63 9.65
CA HIS A 29 -20.39 1.99 10.02
C HIS A 29 -20.42 2.23 11.53
N GLU A 30 -20.74 1.21 12.31
CA GLU A 30 -20.74 1.30 13.76
C GLU A 30 -19.33 1.51 14.32
N GLU A 31 -18.31 1.30 13.46
CA GLU A 31 -16.91 1.37 13.84
C GLU A 31 -16.26 2.65 13.33
N GLY A 32 -16.93 3.78 13.48
CA GLY A 32 -16.41 5.06 13.00
C GLY A 32 -15.04 5.41 13.55
N THR A 33 -14.77 5.06 14.82
CA THR A 33 -13.46 5.27 15.41
C THR A 33 -12.40 4.43 14.69
N LEU A 34 -12.74 3.19 14.36
CA LEU A 34 -11.83 2.30 13.63
C LEU A 34 -11.54 2.88 12.24
N GLU A 35 -12.57 3.33 11.53
CA GLU A 35 -12.37 3.95 10.21
C GLU A 35 -11.42 5.13 10.29
N ARG A 36 -11.56 5.99 11.29
CA ARG A 36 -10.70 7.16 11.46
C ARG A 36 -9.28 6.80 11.87
N SER A 37 -9.06 5.62 12.40
CA SER A 37 -7.72 5.17 12.77
C SER A 37 -6.87 4.75 11.59
N GLY A 38 -7.44 4.72 10.38
CA GLY A 38 -6.74 4.29 9.18
C GLY A 38 -5.48 5.09 8.91
N ARG A 39 -4.41 4.39 8.57
CA ARG A 39 -3.09 4.97 8.28
C ARG A 39 -2.46 4.27 7.11
N ALA A 40 -1.74 5.04 6.30
CA ALA A 40 -0.87 4.51 5.28
C ALA A 40 0.53 5.04 5.54
N ALA A 41 1.52 4.19 5.37
CA ALA A 41 2.92 4.57 5.58
C ALA A 41 3.77 3.91 4.50
N ASN A 42 4.93 4.51 4.23
CA ASN A 42 5.87 3.95 3.27
C ASN A 42 7.29 4.15 3.76
N GLU A 43 8.18 3.31 3.27
CA GLU A 43 9.60 3.44 3.56
C GLU A 43 10.43 2.89 2.41
N LEU A 44 11.69 3.30 2.37
CA LEU A 44 12.67 2.75 1.45
C LEU A 44 13.82 2.21 2.30
N ASN A 45 14.14 0.93 2.12
CA ASN A 45 15.22 0.29 2.85
C ASN A 45 16.12 -0.40 1.82
N GLY A 46 17.28 0.22 1.54
CA GLY A 46 18.12 -0.23 0.44
C GLY A 46 17.39 -0.02 -0.88
N ASN A 47 17.17 -1.10 -1.63
CA ASN A 47 16.41 -1.03 -2.88
C ASN A 47 15.05 -1.72 -2.77
N VAL A 48 14.52 -1.81 -1.54
CA VAL A 48 13.17 -2.33 -1.29
C VAL A 48 12.27 -1.17 -0.85
N ALA A 49 11.27 -0.86 -1.65
CA ALA A 49 10.24 0.10 -1.30
C ALA A 49 9.04 -0.65 -0.73
N ARG A 50 8.56 -0.22 0.41
CA ARG A 50 7.51 -0.91 1.14
C ARG A 50 6.46 0.08 1.61
N ALA A 51 5.21 -0.35 1.58
CA ALA A 51 4.11 0.43 2.15
C ALA A 51 3.22 -0.48 2.98
N ALA A 52 2.56 0.11 3.95
CA ALA A 52 1.64 -0.59 4.83
C ALA A 52 0.38 0.23 4.99
N VAL A 53 -0.73 -0.46 5.13
CA VAL A 53 -2.03 0.14 5.43
C VAL A 53 -2.55 -0.55 6.67
N GLY A 54 -3.04 0.22 7.61
CA GLY A 54 -3.53 -0.35 8.85
C GLY A 54 -4.66 0.45 9.49
N PHE A 55 -5.41 -0.25 10.32
CA PHE A 55 -6.46 0.32 11.15
C PHE A 55 -6.23 -0.22 12.54
N ASP A 56 -5.90 0.66 13.46
CA ASP A 56 -5.69 0.28 14.85
C ASP A 56 -4.67 -0.87 14.94
N THR A 57 -5.09 -2.09 15.31
CA THR A 57 -4.16 -3.22 15.44
C THR A 57 -4.04 -4.08 14.19
N GLU A 58 -4.79 -3.78 13.14
CA GLU A 58 -4.80 -4.56 11.93
C GLU A 58 -4.07 -3.85 10.80
N TYR A 59 -3.37 -4.60 9.97
CA TYR A 59 -2.58 -4.01 8.91
C TYR A 59 -2.41 -4.96 7.74
N ALA A 60 -2.06 -4.38 6.60
CA ALA A 60 -1.63 -5.12 5.43
C ALA A 60 -0.39 -4.47 4.86
N ILE A 61 0.54 -5.26 4.38
CA ILE A 61 1.83 -4.80 3.88
C ILE A 61 2.00 -5.22 2.44
N ASP A 62 2.47 -4.29 1.63
CA ASP A 62 2.84 -4.52 0.25
C ASP A 62 4.30 -4.10 0.09
N GLN A 63 5.10 -4.94 -0.54
CA GLN A 63 6.53 -4.76 -0.66
C GLN A 63 6.98 -4.82 -2.11
N HIS A 64 7.82 -3.85 -2.50
CA HIS A 64 8.42 -3.81 -3.84
C HIS A 64 9.94 -3.75 -3.73
N GLU A 65 10.60 -4.68 -4.35
CA GLU A 65 12.00 -4.53 -4.71
C GLU A 65 12.02 -3.83 -6.07
N SER A 66 13.16 -3.20 -6.43
CA SER A 66 13.25 -2.36 -7.63
C SER A 66 12.59 -2.94 -8.86
N MET A 67 12.71 -4.23 -9.06
CA MET A 67 12.23 -4.90 -10.26
C MET A 67 11.19 -5.98 -9.97
N HIS A 68 10.86 -6.21 -8.71
CA HIS A 68 10.00 -7.32 -8.33
C HIS A 68 8.93 -6.87 -7.34
N TYR A 69 7.77 -7.44 -7.51
CA TYR A 69 6.66 -7.25 -6.61
C TYR A 69 6.58 -8.42 -5.65
N ARG A 70 6.45 -8.12 -4.36
CA ARG A 70 6.21 -9.13 -3.33
C ARG A 70 5.03 -8.71 -2.50
N HIS A 71 4.20 -9.64 -2.17
CA HIS A 71 3.06 -9.44 -1.30
C HIS A 71 3.26 -10.23 -0.01
N ASN A 72 3.46 -9.52 1.09
CA ASN A 72 3.55 -10.11 2.41
C ASN A 72 2.24 -9.92 3.14
N LYS A 73 1.68 -11.01 3.60
CA LYS A 73 0.46 -10.95 4.39
C LYS A 73 0.83 -10.77 5.85
N GLY A 74 0.38 -9.66 6.42
CA GLY A 74 0.49 -9.46 7.84
C GLY A 74 -0.78 -9.92 8.52
N ARG A 75 -1.00 -9.44 9.72
CA ARG A 75 -2.25 -9.58 10.43
C ARG A 75 -3.32 -8.80 9.68
N LYS A 76 -4.47 -9.39 9.43
CA LYS A 76 -5.41 -8.75 8.52
C LYS A 76 -6.86 -9.10 8.82
N ALA A 77 -7.71 -8.12 8.52
CA ALA A 77 -9.14 -8.29 8.46
C ALA A 77 -9.56 -8.23 7.00
N LYS A 78 -10.77 -8.68 6.71
CA LYS A 78 -11.28 -8.69 5.35
C LYS A 78 -11.32 -7.30 4.72
N TYR A 79 -11.64 -6.27 5.48
CA TYR A 79 -11.69 -4.91 4.94
C TYR A 79 -10.32 -4.36 4.55
N LEU A 80 -9.24 -5.01 4.97
CA LEU A 80 -7.88 -4.71 4.51
C LEU A 80 -7.46 -5.69 3.42
N GLU A 81 -7.70 -6.97 3.64
CA GLU A 81 -7.25 -8.02 2.72
C GLU A 81 -7.95 -7.93 1.37
N ASP A 82 -9.27 -7.74 1.37
CA ASP A 82 -10.02 -7.71 0.12
C ASP A 82 -9.61 -6.54 -0.77
N PRO A 83 -9.52 -5.28 -0.28
CA PRO A 83 -9.05 -4.19 -1.11
C PRO A 83 -7.61 -4.38 -1.59
N LEU A 84 -6.73 -4.89 -0.74
CA LEU A 84 -5.35 -5.13 -1.13
C LEU A 84 -5.27 -6.14 -2.26
N ASN A 85 -6.01 -7.24 -2.15
CA ASN A 85 -6.01 -8.28 -3.17
C ASN A 85 -6.68 -7.83 -4.46
N SER A 86 -7.80 -7.12 -4.37
CA SER A 86 -8.50 -6.65 -5.56
C SER A 86 -7.79 -5.50 -6.26
N SER A 87 -6.89 -4.81 -5.56
CA SER A 87 -6.18 -3.66 -6.09
C SER A 87 -4.79 -3.99 -6.65
N LYS A 88 -4.41 -5.26 -6.72
CA LYS A 88 -3.07 -5.62 -7.17
C LYS A 88 -2.69 -5.04 -8.52
N GLY A 89 -3.61 -5.10 -9.49
CA GLY A 89 -3.37 -4.50 -10.79
C GLY A 89 -3.21 -2.99 -10.73
N THR A 90 -4.06 -2.33 -9.98
CA THR A 90 -4.00 -0.88 -9.79
C THR A 90 -2.71 -0.48 -9.08
N ILE A 91 -2.31 -1.22 -8.05
CA ILE A 91 -1.06 -0.98 -7.34
C ILE A 91 0.12 -1.02 -8.31
N ARG A 92 0.19 -2.06 -9.14
CA ARG A 92 1.25 -2.19 -10.14
C ARG A 92 1.28 -1.02 -11.10
N GLU A 93 0.10 -0.58 -11.56
CA GLU A 93 0.01 0.54 -12.49
C GLU A 93 0.46 1.84 -11.83
N ILE A 94 0.07 2.07 -10.59
CA ILE A 94 0.46 3.28 -9.86
C ILE A 94 1.98 3.31 -9.67
N VAL A 95 2.56 2.20 -9.24
CA VAL A 95 4.02 2.11 -9.03
C VAL A 95 4.75 2.26 -10.37
N ALA A 96 4.29 1.57 -11.40
CA ALA A 96 4.90 1.66 -12.72
C ALA A 96 4.84 3.07 -13.28
N ALA A 97 3.71 3.77 -13.11
CA ALA A 97 3.57 5.15 -13.57
C ALA A 97 4.53 6.07 -12.83
N ALA A 98 4.67 5.90 -11.52
CA ALA A 98 5.60 6.70 -10.73
C ALA A 98 7.04 6.50 -11.19
N ILE A 99 7.43 5.27 -11.49
CA ILE A 99 8.77 4.97 -11.98
C ILE A 99 8.97 5.56 -13.38
N ARG A 100 8.00 5.41 -14.28
CA ARG A 100 8.10 5.94 -15.65
C ARG A 100 8.29 7.44 -15.67
N LYS A 101 7.70 8.16 -14.74
CA LYS A 101 7.87 9.62 -14.66
C LYS A 101 9.32 10.04 -14.43
N GLN A 102 10.14 9.16 -13.87
CA GLN A 102 11.53 9.45 -13.57
C GLN A 102 12.49 8.94 -14.65
N LEU A 103 11.98 8.21 -15.61
CA LEU A 103 12.77 7.75 -16.74
C LEU A 103 12.56 8.65 -17.96
#